data_dea2571686876fae6d3da3ffd61d7d9b
#
_entry.id   dea2571686876fae6d3da3ffd61d7d9b
#
_cell.length_a   1.000
_cell.length_b   1.000
_cell.length_c   1.000
_cell.angle_alpha   90.00
_cell.angle_beta   90.00
_cell.angle_gamma   90.00
#
_symmetry.space_group_name_H-M   'P 1'
#
loop_
_entity.id
_entity.type
_entity.pdbx_description
1 polymer ?
#
loop_
_entity_poly.entity_id
_entity_poly.type
_entity_poly.pdbx_seq_one_letter_code
_entity_poly.pdbx_strand_id
1 'polypeptide(L)'
;CASLCFALQSPRFIGTDQAFSKRGTLLQWFPEKLATIENLNNVPSAISHDVYMHCSYDIAENKHWVKKALNQVIRRHLLKGGWTDRDVTKLGEHNGKPVMVVLLEHFHSSHSIYRTHSTSMIAARERFHLIGVGNEAVDAAGQAVFDEFHLLKGDNIFSKLNELKEICEKNGAAVLYMPSIGMDLTTIFASN
;
A
#
# COMPACT_ATOMS: atom_id res chain seq x y z
N CYS A 1 11.17 -17.72 7.68
CA CYS A 1 10.53 -16.55 7.03
C CYS A 1 11.57 -15.52 6.54
N ALA A 2 12.48 -15.00 7.39
CA ALA A 2 13.47 -13.98 6.98
C ALA A 2 14.32 -14.43 5.76
N SER A 3 14.75 -15.69 5.72
CA SER A 3 15.51 -16.24 4.59
C SER A 3 14.71 -16.30 3.29
N LEU A 4 13.40 -16.50 3.37
CA LEU A 4 12.49 -16.51 2.22
C LEU A 4 12.28 -15.12 1.65
N CYS A 5 12.18 -14.12 2.52
CA CYS A 5 12.04 -12.74 2.10
C CYS A 5 13.32 -12.23 1.43
N PHE A 6 14.46 -12.64 1.97
CA PHE A 6 15.75 -12.36 1.34
C PHE A 6 15.84 -13.00 -0.06
N ALA A 7 15.33 -14.22 -0.23
CA ALA A 7 15.30 -14.91 -1.54
C ALA A 7 14.33 -14.26 -2.55
N LEU A 8 13.37 -13.48 -2.08
CA LEU A 8 12.41 -12.74 -2.92
C LEU A 8 12.84 -11.30 -3.22
N GLN A 9 13.95 -10.85 -2.64
CA GLN A 9 14.48 -9.51 -2.87
C GLN A 9 15.00 -9.31 -4.30
N SER A 10 15.27 -8.07 -4.60
CA SER A 10 15.69 -7.53 -5.89
C SER A 10 16.61 -8.45 -6.72
N PRO A 11 16.48 -8.43 -8.05
CA PRO A 11 17.36 -9.13 -9.01
C PRO A 11 18.87 -8.95 -8.80
N ARG A 12 19.30 -7.96 -8.03
CA ARG A 12 20.72 -7.74 -7.68
C ARG A 12 21.38 -8.95 -7.00
N PHE A 13 20.59 -9.78 -6.33
CA PHE A 13 21.06 -10.96 -5.62
C PHE A 13 20.75 -12.27 -6.36
N ILE A 14 20.06 -12.19 -7.50
CA ILE A 14 19.58 -13.33 -8.27
C ILE A 14 20.12 -13.18 -9.69
N GLY A 15 21.38 -13.54 -9.89
CA GLY A 15 22.06 -13.37 -11.17
C GLY A 15 22.17 -14.63 -12.03
N THR A 16 21.52 -15.75 -11.64
CA THR A 16 21.60 -17.02 -12.37
C THR A 16 20.22 -17.62 -12.64
N ASP A 17 20.09 -18.39 -13.75
CA ASP A 17 18.85 -19.11 -14.08
C ASP A 17 18.42 -20.05 -12.95
N GLN A 18 19.37 -20.67 -12.25
CA GLN A 18 19.08 -21.53 -11.11
C GLN A 18 18.45 -20.73 -9.94
N ALA A 19 18.92 -19.50 -9.69
CA ALA A 19 18.35 -18.65 -8.65
C ALA A 19 16.93 -18.20 -9.03
N PHE A 20 16.69 -17.86 -10.29
CA PHE A 20 15.34 -17.56 -10.79
C PHE A 20 14.40 -18.76 -10.66
N SER A 21 14.83 -19.96 -11.05
CA SER A 21 14.02 -21.18 -10.90
C SER A 21 13.67 -21.46 -9.45
N LYS A 22 14.62 -21.34 -8.53
CA LYS A 22 14.37 -21.49 -7.08
C LYS A 22 13.41 -20.44 -6.54
N ARG A 23 13.48 -19.20 -7.02
CA ARG A 23 12.58 -18.13 -6.66
C ARG A 23 11.15 -18.45 -7.10
N GLY A 24 10.95 -18.89 -8.35
CA GLY A 24 9.65 -19.34 -8.85
C GLY A 24 9.05 -20.46 -7.98
N THR A 25 9.85 -21.44 -7.59
CA THR A 25 9.45 -22.52 -6.67
C THR A 25 9.01 -21.96 -5.31
N LEU A 26 9.74 -20.99 -4.76
CA LEU A 26 9.38 -20.35 -3.49
C LEU A 26 8.08 -19.58 -3.59
N LEU A 27 7.85 -18.86 -4.69
CA LEU A 27 6.61 -18.11 -4.93
C LEU A 27 5.39 -19.02 -5.03
N GLN A 28 5.55 -20.24 -5.54
CA GLN A 28 4.49 -21.25 -5.58
C GLN A 28 4.20 -21.86 -4.20
N TRP A 29 5.24 -22.11 -3.42
CA TRP A 29 5.12 -22.76 -2.10
C TRP A 29 4.71 -21.79 -0.98
N PHE A 30 5.14 -20.53 -1.06
CA PHE A 30 4.97 -19.55 0.01
C PHE A 30 3.51 -19.23 0.37
N PRO A 31 2.57 -19.15 -0.59
CA PRO A 31 1.15 -18.97 -0.29
C PRO A 31 0.57 -20.01 0.68
N GLU A 32 0.94 -21.27 0.54
CA GLU A 32 0.48 -22.34 1.45
C GLU A 32 0.98 -22.13 2.88
N LYS A 33 2.23 -21.66 3.02
CA LYS A 33 2.82 -21.38 4.33
C LYS A 33 2.24 -20.10 4.95
N LEU A 34 1.99 -19.08 4.16
CA LEU A 34 1.30 -17.87 4.65
C LEU A 34 -0.12 -18.19 5.13
N ALA A 35 -0.82 -19.13 4.49
CA ALA A 35 -2.15 -19.54 4.93
C ALA A 35 -2.18 -20.09 6.37
N THR A 36 -1.07 -20.65 6.86
CA THR A 36 -0.94 -21.17 8.23
C THR A 36 -0.61 -20.10 9.27
N ILE A 37 -0.28 -18.89 8.85
CA ILE A 37 0.07 -17.77 9.76
C ILE A 37 -1.23 -17.11 10.25
N GLU A 38 -1.41 -17.09 11.55
CA GLU A 38 -2.61 -16.53 12.16
C GLU A 38 -2.59 -15.00 12.30
N ASN A 39 -1.40 -14.42 12.51
CA ASN A 39 -1.20 -12.98 12.68
C ASN A 39 0.24 -12.59 12.35
N LEU A 40 0.51 -11.29 12.27
CA LEU A 40 1.83 -10.73 11.92
C LEU A 40 2.69 -10.35 13.13
N ASN A 41 2.28 -10.65 14.38
CA ASN A 41 2.98 -10.19 15.59
C ASN A 41 4.45 -10.65 15.66
N ASN A 42 4.75 -11.82 15.09
CA ASN A 42 6.09 -12.40 15.05
C ASN A 42 6.73 -12.34 13.64
N VAL A 43 6.13 -11.60 12.72
CA VAL A 43 6.63 -11.43 11.37
C VAL A 43 7.19 -10.01 11.24
N PRO A 44 8.50 -9.84 10.99
CA PRO A 44 9.05 -8.52 10.76
C PRO A 44 8.30 -7.77 9.65
N SER A 45 7.99 -6.52 9.85
CA SER A 45 7.22 -5.69 8.90
C SER A 45 7.87 -5.60 7.53
N ALA A 46 9.21 -5.57 7.47
CA ALA A 46 9.97 -5.61 6.22
C ALA A 46 9.63 -6.82 5.35
N ILE A 47 9.23 -7.95 5.95
CA ILE A 47 8.86 -9.17 5.21
C ILE A 47 7.63 -8.94 4.35
N SER A 48 6.60 -8.30 4.89
CA SER A 48 5.37 -8.03 4.16
C SER A 48 5.64 -7.11 2.96
N HIS A 49 6.42 -6.07 3.18
CA HIS A 49 6.83 -5.12 2.15
C HIS A 49 7.68 -5.79 1.05
N ASP A 50 8.75 -6.49 1.43
CA ASP A 50 9.67 -7.10 0.47
C ASP A 50 8.99 -8.15 -0.40
N VAL A 51 8.17 -9.02 0.20
CA VAL A 51 7.42 -10.04 -0.54
C VAL A 51 6.41 -9.39 -1.47
N TYR A 52 5.67 -8.40 -0.97
CA TYR A 52 4.60 -7.75 -1.72
C TYR A 52 5.13 -7.04 -2.97
N MET A 53 6.25 -6.34 -2.84
CA MET A 53 6.86 -5.61 -3.94
C MET A 53 7.63 -6.53 -4.89
N HIS A 54 8.52 -7.37 -4.35
CA HIS A 54 9.51 -8.05 -5.16
C HIS A 54 9.01 -9.29 -5.90
N CYS A 55 7.85 -9.86 -5.52
CA CYS A 55 7.25 -10.94 -6.31
C CYS A 55 6.96 -10.49 -7.76
N SER A 56 6.76 -9.21 -8.00
CA SER A 56 6.49 -8.65 -9.32
C SER A 56 7.67 -8.79 -10.30
N TYR A 57 8.89 -8.96 -9.79
CA TYR A 57 10.09 -9.13 -10.60
C TYR A 57 10.31 -10.57 -11.09
N ASP A 58 9.46 -11.51 -10.70
CA ASP A 58 9.50 -12.88 -11.24
C ASP A 58 8.78 -12.96 -12.59
N ILE A 59 9.12 -13.98 -13.38
CA ILE A 59 8.52 -14.26 -14.70
C ILE A 59 7.35 -15.23 -14.62
N ALA A 60 7.14 -15.91 -13.47
CA ALA A 60 6.07 -16.87 -13.29
C ALA A 60 4.67 -16.22 -13.40
N GLU A 61 3.74 -16.84 -14.09
CA GLU A 61 2.37 -16.34 -14.26
C GLU A 61 1.65 -16.16 -12.93
N ASN A 62 1.90 -17.04 -11.98
CA ASN A 62 1.30 -17.04 -10.66
C ASN A 62 2.08 -16.25 -9.59
N LYS A 63 3.07 -15.46 -9.96
CA LYS A 63 3.91 -14.67 -9.05
C LYS A 63 3.15 -13.82 -8.05
N HIS A 64 1.97 -13.36 -8.40
CA HIS A 64 1.14 -12.51 -7.53
C HIS A 64 0.23 -13.30 -6.56
N TRP A 65 0.18 -14.63 -6.62
CA TRP A 65 -0.61 -15.42 -5.66
C TRP A 65 -0.15 -15.24 -4.22
N VAL A 66 1.14 -14.98 -4.03
CA VAL A 66 1.68 -14.66 -2.72
C VAL A 66 1.04 -13.41 -2.11
N LYS A 67 0.68 -12.41 -2.91
CA LYS A 67 -0.03 -11.20 -2.44
C LYS A 67 -1.40 -11.55 -1.88
N LYS A 68 -2.16 -12.42 -2.57
CA LYS A 68 -3.48 -12.87 -2.09
C LYS A 68 -3.38 -13.54 -0.71
N ALA A 69 -2.41 -14.43 -0.55
CA ALA A 69 -2.20 -15.12 0.72
C ALA A 69 -1.74 -14.15 1.82
N LEU A 70 -0.84 -13.22 1.50
CA LEU A 70 -0.39 -12.20 2.43
C LEU A 70 -1.52 -11.27 2.86
N ASN A 71 -2.37 -10.83 1.92
CA ASN A 71 -3.55 -10.02 2.21
C ASN A 71 -4.50 -10.72 3.19
N GLN A 72 -4.69 -12.03 3.05
CA GLN A 72 -5.49 -12.81 4.01
C GLN A 72 -4.87 -12.80 5.42
N VAL A 73 -3.54 -12.89 5.54
CA VAL A 73 -2.85 -12.79 6.84
C VAL A 73 -3.01 -11.39 7.43
N ILE A 74 -2.80 -10.35 6.62
CA ILE A 74 -2.97 -8.95 7.02
C ILE A 74 -4.40 -8.72 7.51
N ARG A 75 -5.39 -9.17 6.74
CA ARG A 75 -6.80 -9.03 7.11
C ARG A 75 -7.12 -9.70 8.46
N ARG A 76 -6.66 -10.95 8.66
CA ARG A 76 -6.81 -11.63 9.96
C ARG A 76 -6.13 -10.87 11.11
N HIS A 77 -4.94 -10.32 10.85
CA HIS A 77 -4.22 -9.51 11.83
C HIS A 77 -4.98 -8.23 12.20
N LEU A 78 -5.53 -7.51 11.22
CA LEU A 78 -6.36 -6.33 11.43
C LEU A 78 -7.59 -6.66 12.28
N LEU A 79 -8.35 -7.69 11.91
CA LEU A 79 -9.56 -8.11 12.65
C LEU A 79 -9.24 -8.54 14.10
N LYS A 80 -8.15 -9.29 14.32
CA LYS A 80 -7.69 -9.65 15.68
C LYS A 80 -7.23 -8.43 16.48
N GLY A 81 -6.70 -7.40 15.82
CA GLY A 81 -6.33 -6.12 16.43
C GLY A 81 -7.51 -5.18 16.71
N GLY A 82 -8.75 -5.64 16.46
CA GLY A 82 -9.96 -4.87 16.73
C GLY A 82 -10.37 -3.93 15.56
N TRP A 83 -9.76 -4.07 14.39
CA TRP A 83 -10.17 -3.32 13.21
C TRP A 83 -11.62 -3.67 12.81
N THR A 84 -12.40 -2.65 12.54
CA THR A 84 -13.76 -2.78 12.02
C THR A 84 -13.89 -1.99 10.74
N ASP A 85 -14.48 -2.61 9.73
CA ASP A 85 -14.84 -1.90 8.51
C ASP A 85 -15.98 -0.93 8.79
N ARG A 86 -15.92 0.18 8.12
CA ARG A 86 -17.01 1.16 8.11
C ARG A 86 -17.16 1.70 6.70
N ASP A 87 -18.40 1.78 6.26
CA ASP A 87 -18.73 2.47 5.03
C ASP A 87 -18.80 3.97 5.27
N VAL A 88 -18.40 4.74 4.28
CA VAL A 88 -18.70 6.17 4.23
C VAL A 88 -20.18 6.32 3.90
N THR A 89 -21.00 6.62 4.91
CA THR A 89 -22.46 6.64 4.78
C THR A 89 -22.98 7.93 4.15
N LYS A 90 -22.20 9.00 4.21
CA LYS A 90 -22.55 10.30 3.64
C LYS A 90 -21.39 10.82 2.82
N LEU A 91 -21.59 10.90 1.51
CA LEU A 91 -20.60 11.50 0.62
C LEU A 91 -20.53 13.01 0.84
N GLY A 92 -19.29 13.50 0.90
CA GLY A 92 -18.98 14.93 1.03
C GLY A 92 -18.74 15.57 -0.34
N GLU A 93 -18.98 16.87 -0.37
CA GLU A 93 -18.63 17.73 -1.49
C GLU A 93 -17.89 18.97 -1.01
N HIS A 94 -16.92 19.40 -1.78
CA HIS A 94 -16.23 20.66 -1.58
C HIS A 94 -16.34 21.50 -2.86
N ASN A 95 -17.00 22.67 -2.76
CA ASN A 95 -17.29 23.53 -3.91
C ASN A 95 -17.99 22.79 -5.08
N GLY A 96 -18.93 21.90 -4.77
CA GLY A 96 -19.67 21.11 -5.77
C GLY A 96 -18.88 19.96 -6.38
N LYS A 97 -17.70 19.63 -5.84
CA LYS A 97 -16.88 18.48 -6.29
C LYS A 97 -16.88 17.37 -5.23
N PRO A 98 -17.10 16.12 -5.62
CA PRO A 98 -16.94 15.00 -4.70
C PRO A 98 -15.49 14.90 -4.21
N VAL A 99 -15.33 14.40 -2.99
CA VAL A 99 -14.00 14.26 -2.36
C VAL A 99 -13.34 12.97 -2.79
N MET A 100 -12.07 13.04 -3.21
CA MET A 100 -11.18 11.91 -3.43
C MET A 100 -10.00 12.01 -2.47
N VAL A 101 -9.84 11.01 -1.60
CA VAL A 101 -8.65 10.85 -0.76
C VAL A 101 -7.62 10.02 -1.53
N VAL A 102 -6.38 10.49 -1.58
CA VAL A 102 -5.28 9.84 -2.27
C VAL A 102 -4.22 9.44 -1.24
N LEU A 103 -4.11 8.14 -0.97
CA LEU A 103 -3.09 7.61 -0.06
C LEU A 103 -1.78 7.38 -0.81
N LEU A 104 -0.73 8.02 -0.33
CA LEU A 104 0.57 8.09 -0.99
C LEU A 104 1.64 7.31 -0.22
N GLU A 105 2.51 6.65 -0.94
CA GLU A 105 3.76 6.05 -0.44
C GLU A 105 4.91 7.06 -0.58
N HIS A 106 5.77 6.87 -1.57
CA HIS A 106 6.85 7.79 -1.94
C HIS A 106 6.36 8.71 -3.06
N PHE A 107 6.12 9.99 -2.74
CA PHE A 107 5.60 10.95 -3.70
C PHE A 107 6.38 12.26 -3.64
N HIS A 108 7.68 12.17 -3.88
CA HIS A 108 8.57 13.32 -4.02
C HIS A 108 8.96 13.52 -5.49
N SER A 109 9.31 14.74 -5.87
CA SER A 109 9.52 15.19 -7.24
C SER A 109 10.51 14.35 -8.07
N SER A 110 11.51 13.74 -7.41
CA SER A 110 12.47 12.85 -8.08
C SER A 110 11.99 11.39 -8.21
N HIS A 111 10.88 11.01 -7.57
CA HIS A 111 10.39 9.63 -7.59
C HIS A 111 9.56 9.31 -8.86
N SER A 112 9.62 8.06 -9.32
CA SER A 112 8.90 7.62 -10.52
C SER A 112 7.39 7.79 -10.38
N ILE A 113 6.80 7.50 -9.23
CA ILE A 113 5.35 7.63 -8.99
C ILE A 113 4.90 9.08 -9.14
N TYR A 114 5.65 10.05 -8.62
CA TYR A 114 5.37 11.46 -8.85
C TYR A 114 5.37 11.80 -10.35
N ARG A 115 6.44 11.43 -11.07
CA ARG A 115 6.58 11.73 -12.51
C ARG A 115 5.49 11.11 -13.37
N THR A 116 4.97 9.95 -12.99
CA THR A 116 3.93 9.24 -13.77
C THR A 116 2.51 9.64 -13.39
N HIS A 117 2.26 10.10 -12.16
CA HIS A 117 0.90 10.34 -11.67
C HIS A 117 0.57 11.79 -11.37
N SER A 118 1.54 12.68 -11.14
CA SER A 118 1.26 14.08 -10.75
C SER A 118 0.38 14.82 -11.75
N THR A 119 0.65 14.70 -13.04
CA THR A 119 -0.13 15.38 -14.09
C THR A 119 -1.59 14.90 -14.11
N SER A 120 -1.82 13.58 -14.01
CA SER A 120 -3.18 13.04 -14.00
C SER A 120 -3.94 13.41 -12.73
N MET A 121 -3.25 13.51 -11.58
CA MET A 121 -3.86 13.98 -10.34
C MET A 121 -4.21 15.47 -10.41
N ILE A 122 -3.33 16.29 -10.95
CA ILE A 122 -3.64 17.72 -11.18
C ILE A 122 -4.87 17.87 -12.08
N ALA A 123 -4.96 17.09 -13.17
CA ALA A 123 -6.14 17.10 -14.03
C ALA A 123 -7.41 16.59 -13.31
N ALA A 124 -7.28 15.62 -12.39
CA ALA A 124 -8.41 15.13 -11.62
C ALA A 124 -9.05 16.19 -10.70
N ARG A 125 -8.30 17.25 -10.32
CA ARG A 125 -8.84 18.39 -9.54
C ARG A 125 -9.94 19.17 -10.28
N GLU A 126 -10.06 19.02 -11.58
CA GLU A 126 -11.20 19.59 -12.31
C GLU A 126 -12.52 18.96 -11.88
N ARG A 127 -12.51 17.69 -11.50
CA ARG A 127 -13.69 16.88 -11.18
C ARG A 127 -13.85 16.54 -9.69
N PHE A 128 -12.75 16.52 -8.95
CA PHE A 128 -12.70 16.12 -7.55
C PHE A 128 -12.02 17.19 -6.71
N HIS A 129 -12.38 17.27 -5.45
CA HIS A 129 -11.55 17.88 -4.42
C HIS A 129 -10.57 16.82 -3.93
N LEU A 130 -9.28 17.01 -4.17
CA LEU A 130 -8.24 16.02 -3.88
C LEU A 130 -7.61 16.27 -2.52
N ILE A 131 -7.69 15.30 -1.64
CA ILE A 131 -7.01 15.29 -0.34
C ILE A 131 -5.86 14.27 -0.41
N GLY A 132 -4.62 14.74 -0.44
CA GLY A 132 -3.44 13.89 -0.33
C GLY A 132 -3.23 13.46 1.12
N VAL A 133 -2.93 12.19 1.34
CA VAL A 133 -2.57 11.62 2.65
C VAL A 133 -1.29 10.81 2.47
N GLY A 134 -0.28 11.08 3.26
CA GLY A 134 1.00 10.41 3.11
C GLY A 134 1.88 10.48 4.35
N ASN A 135 3.11 10.04 4.19
CA ASN A 135 4.18 10.08 5.18
C ASN A 135 5.23 11.16 4.82
N GLU A 136 6.34 11.18 5.54
CA GLU A 136 7.43 12.14 5.34
C GLU A 136 8.13 12.04 3.97
N ALA A 137 7.88 10.99 3.20
CA ALA A 137 8.41 10.82 1.85
C ALA A 137 7.65 11.60 0.77
N VAL A 138 6.70 12.48 1.16
CA VAL A 138 6.00 13.41 0.27
C VAL A 138 6.57 14.80 0.45
N ASP A 139 7.37 15.26 -0.51
CA ASP A 139 7.98 16.60 -0.48
C ASP A 139 6.96 17.72 -0.79
N ALA A 140 7.40 18.97 -0.67
CA ALA A 140 6.53 20.13 -0.93
C ALA A 140 5.95 20.12 -2.36
N ALA A 141 6.70 19.66 -3.35
CA ALA A 141 6.21 19.55 -4.73
C ALA A 141 5.13 18.48 -4.85
N GLY A 142 5.29 17.34 -4.14
CA GLY A 142 4.28 16.31 -4.05
C GLY A 142 3.00 16.79 -3.36
N GLN A 143 3.14 17.52 -2.25
CA GLN A 143 1.98 18.09 -1.54
C GLN A 143 1.20 19.10 -2.37
N ALA A 144 1.87 19.92 -3.17
CA ALA A 144 1.26 20.95 -4.03
C ALA A 144 0.34 20.37 -5.14
N VAL A 145 0.40 19.08 -5.41
CA VAL A 145 -0.48 18.41 -6.37
C VAL A 145 -1.93 18.36 -5.88
N PHE A 146 -2.15 18.40 -4.56
CA PHE A 146 -3.45 18.23 -3.91
C PHE A 146 -4.05 19.58 -3.50
N ASP A 147 -5.36 19.61 -3.31
CA ASP A 147 -6.06 20.77 -2.74
C ASP A 147 -5.78 20.89 -1.25
N GLU A 148 -5.69 19.74 -0.55
CA GLU A 148 -5.29 19.62 0.86
C GLU A 148 -4.31 18.46 1.01
N PHE A 149 -3.42 18.54 2.00
CA PHE A 149 -2.50 17.46 2.33
C PHE A 149 -2.44 17.19 3.84
N HIS A 150 -2.52 15.91 4.20
CA HIS A 150 -2.41 15.42 5.57
C HIS A 150 -1.20 14.50 5.73
N LEU A 151 -0.34 14.81 6.68
CA LEU A 151 0.75 13.95 7.09
C LEU A 151 0.27 12.99 8.17
N LEU A 152 0.37 11.68 7.93
CA LEU A 152 0.10 10.66 8.93
C LEU A 152 1.16 10.69 10.03
N LYS A 153 0.72 10.83 11.28
CA LYS A 153 1.58 11.00 12.46
C LYS A 153 1.54 9.80 13.41
N GLY A 154 0.68 8.82 13.15
CA GLY A 154 0.53 7.64 14.01
C GLY A 154 1.85 6.87 14.19
N ASP A 155 2.13 6.46 15.42
CA ASP A 155 3.37 5.74 15.78
C ASP A 155 3.41 4.29 15.30
N ASN A 156 2.25 3.75 14.93
CA ASN A 156 2.11 2.37 14.44
C ASN A 156 1.08 2.28 13.31
N ILE A 157 1.01 1.11 12.69
CA ILE A 157 0.14 0.89 11.54
C ILE A 157 -1.34 1.12 11.86
N PHE A 158 -1.83 0.68 13.01
CA PHE A 158 -3.23 0.84 13.40
C PHE A 158 -3.61 2.32 13.62
N SER A 159 -2.72 3.09 14.26
CA SER A 159 -2.95 4.53 14.44
C SER A 159 -2.97 5.27 13.11
N LYS A 160 -2.06 4.95 12.17
CA LYS A 160 -2.07 5.53 10.81
C LYS A 160 -3.33 5.18 10.03
N LEU A 161 -3.80 3.93 10.11
CA LEU A 161 -5.04 3.52 9.46
C LEU A 161 -6.28 4.20 10.07
N ASN A 162 -6.30 4.41 11.39
CA ASN A 162 -7.37 5.16 12.03
C ASN A 162 -7.37 6.64 11.60
N GLU A 163 -6.21 7.29 11.52
CA GLU A 163 -6.10 8.65 10.97
C GLU A 163 -6.63 8.73 9.53
N LEU A 164 -6.23 7.78 8.67
CA LEU A 164 -6.72 7.70 7.29
C LEU A 164 -8.24 7.55 7.25
N LYS A 165 -8.79 6.65 8.07
CA LYS A 165 -10.22 6.42 8.18
C LYS A 165 -10.97 7.66 8.63
N GLU A 166 -10.47 8.35 9.67
CA GLU A 166 -11.06 9.60 10.15
C GLU A 166 -11.06 10.68 9.06
N ILE A 167 -9.97 10.80 8.29
CA ILE A 167 -9.91 11.73 7.15
C ILE A 167 -10.98 11.37 6.12
N CYS A 168 -11.12 10.10 5.75
CA CYS A 168 -12.13 9.64 4.80
C CYS A 168 -13.56 9.90 5.30
N GLU A 169 -13.86 9.55 6.55
CA GLU A 169 -15.18 9.71 7.16
C GLU A 169 -15.55 11.20 7.31
N LYS A 170 -14.65 12.01 7.87
CA LYS A 170 -14.86 13.45 8.09
C LYS A 170 -15.17 14.20 6.80
N ASN A 171 -14.48 13.84 5.72
CA ASN A 171 -14.62 14.51 4.43
C ASN A 171 -15.64 13.83 3.51
N GLY A 172 -16.24 12.72 3.94
CA GLY A 172 -17.20 11.98 3.12
C GLY A 172 -16.58 11.49 1.80
N ALA A 173 -15.39 10.92 1.85
CA ALA A 173 -14.63 10.53 0.67
C ALA A 173 -15.44 9.57 -0.23
N ALA A 174 -15.69 9.98 -1.46
CA ALA A 174 -16.34 9.15 -2.47
C ALA A 174 -15.39 8.10 -3.04
N VAL A 175 -14.10 8.38 -3.01
CA VAL A 175 -13.03 7.52 -3.55
C VAL A 175 -11.83 7.57 -2.60
N LEU A 176 -11.28 6.40 -2.27
CA LEU A 176 -9.92 6.24 -1.77
C LEU A 176 -9.06 5.69 -2.90
N TYR A 177 -8.12 6.50 -3.38
CA TYR A 177 -7.23 6.14 -4.47
C TYR A 177 -5.80 5.90 -3.97
N MET A 178 -5.17 4.84 -4.44
CA MET A 178 -3.78 4.50 -4.14
C MET A 178 -3.02 4.34 -5.46
N PRO A 179 -2.20 5.31 -5.87
CA PRO A 179 -1.45 5.28 -7.14
C PRO A 179 -0.39 4.17 -7.17
N SER A 180 0.07 3.76 -6.01
CA SER A 180 0.98 2.63 -5.82
C SER A 180 0.65 1.89 -4.54
N ILE A 181 0.91 0.57 -4.51
CA ILE A 181 0.77 -0.28 -3.34
C ILE A 181 1.96 -1.22 -3.31
N GLY A 182 2.72 -1.23 -2.21
CA GLY A 182 3.78 -2.21 -2.01
C GLY A 182 5.12 -1.66 -1.54
N MET A 183 5.33 -0.34 -1.55
CA MET A 183 6.55 0.29 -1.06
C MET A 183 6.42 0.81 0.38
N ASP A 184 5.20 0.89 0.91
CA ASP A 184 4.91 1.30 2.27
C ASP A 184 3.87 0.37 2.89
N LEU A 185 4.05 0.05 4.18
CA LEU A 185 3.11 -0.83 4.90
C LEU A 185 1.71 -0.22 5.00
N THR A 186 1.60 1.09 5.08
CA THR A 186 0.32 1.77 5.24
C THR A 186 -0.60 1.48 4.06
N THR A 187 -0.09 1.56 2.82
CA THR A 187 -0.88 1.25 1.62
C THR A 187 -1.22 -0.22 1.51
N ILE A 188 -0.27 -1.11 1.86
CA ILE A 188 -0.50 -2.57 1.87
C ILE A 188 -1.62 -2.91 2.87
N PHE A 189 -1.59 -2.34 4.07
CA PHE A 189 -2.61 -2.59 5.08
C PHE A 189 -3.94 -1.91 4.75
N ALA A 190 -3.92 -0.68 4.22
CA ALA A 190 -5.12 0.04 3.83
C ALA A 190 -5.88 -0.62 2.66
N SER A 191 -5.20 -1.46 1.86
CA SER A 191 -5.82 -2.22 0.76
C SER A 191 -6.53 -3.50 1.23
N ASN A 192 -6.54 -3.79 2.53
CA ASN A 192 -7.09 -5.00 3.17
C ASN A 192 -8.10 -4.68 4.25
#